data_43727bbc1cb902a26aaa946d53104905
#
_entry.id   43727bbc1cb902a26aaa946d53104905
#
_cell.length_a   1.000
_cell.length_b   1.000
_cell.length_c   1.000
_cell.angle_alpha   90.00
_cell.angle_beta   90.00
_cell.angle_gamma   90.00
#
_symmetry.space_group_name_H-M   'P 1'
#
loop_
_entity.id
_entity.type
_entity.pdbx_description
1 polymer ?
#
loop_
_entity_poly.entity_id
_entity_poly.type
_entity_poly.pdbx_seq_one_letter_code
_entity_poly.pdbx_strand_id
1 'polypeptide(L)'
;MAAPDFDVQQLPHPVPPPDEDGSTFEHNAALKAQYYGRFIDGFLFADDSGLEVDALGGAPGVHSARYAGLEATDADNNGLLLQRLTGVADRTARFVCVIALVKNSKLVHLFRGEVEGRILDAPRGAGGFGYDPLFYYEPFGCTFGEAFIGDKMLVSHRAQALEAMFTFLRSLLSAEVTLPA
;
A
#
# COMPACT_ATOMS: atom_id res chain seq x y z
N MET A 1 -5.35 -12.85 -2.82
CA MET A 1 -4.28 -13.86 -2.96
C MET A 1 -4.30 -14.74 -1.71
N ALA A 2 -4.47 -16.04 -1.84
CA ALA A 2 -4.40 -16.94 -0.69
C ALA A 2 -2.92 -17.25 -0.44
N ALA A 3 -2.48 -17.13 0.80
CA ALA A 3 -1.19 -17.65 1.24
C ALA A 3 -1.45 -19.00 1.92
N PRO A 4 -1.57 -20.09 1.17
CA PRO A 4 -2.04 -21.38 1.72
C PRO A 4 -1.14 -21.92 2.82
N ASP A 5 0.09 -21.43 2.94
CA ASP A 5 1.09 -21.85 3.89
C ASP A 5 1.09 -21.01 5.19
N PHE A 6 0.31 -19.92 5.23
CA PHE A 6 0.28 -18.99 6.36
C PHE A 6 -1.15 -18.68 6.78
N ASP A 7 -1.42 -18.79 8.07
CA ASP A 7 -2.66 -18.32 8.68
C ASP A 7 -2.49 -16.84 9.06
N VAL A 8 -3.07 -15.95 8.24
CA VAL A 8 -3.00 -14.50 8.46
C VAL A 8 -4.23 -14.06 9.24
N GLN A 9 -4.00 -13.56 10.43
CA GLN A 9 -5.06 -13.12 11.35
C GLN A 9 -4.94 -11.63 11.64
N GLN A 10 -6.08 -11.01 11.95
CA GLN A 10 -6.10 -9.65 12.51
C GLN A 10 -5.63 -9.68 13.96
N LEU A 11 -5.24 -8.50 14.48
CA LEU A 11 -4.95 -8.37 15.91
C LEU A 11 -6.14 -8.88 16.75
N PRO A 12 -5.88 -9.62 17.84
CA PRO A 12 -6.92 -10.23 18.65
C PRO A 12 -7.83 -9.20 19.34
N HIS A 13 -7.31 -7.99 19.54
CA HIS A 13 -8.04 -6.87 20.13
C HIS A 13 -7.78 -5.59 19.35
N PRO A 14 -8.77 -4.65 19.27
CA PRO A 14 -8.57 -3.33 18.70
C PRO A 14 -7.48 -2.57 19.47
N VAL A 15 -6.50 -2.04 18.76
CA VAL A 15 -5.44 -1.19 19.32
C VAL A 15 -5.54 0.15 18.60
N PRO A 16 -5.57 1.29 19.32
CA PRO A 16 -5.56 2.60 18.67
C PRO A 16 -4.36 2.73 17.72
N PRO A 17 -4.53 3.38 16.57
CA PRO A 17 -3.44 3.57 15.64
C PRO A 17 -2.37 4.50 16.24
N PRO A 18 -1.08 4.27 15.95
CA PRO A 18 -0.03 5.23 16.30
C PRO A 18 -0.13 6.46 15.40
N ASP A 19 0.46 7.57 15.85
CA ASP A 19 0.65 8.74 15.01
C ASP A 19 1.60 8.40 13.85
N GLU A 20 1.20 8.73 12.62
CA GLU A 20 1.97 8.52 11.40
C GLU A 20 2.62 9.84 10.99
N ASP A 21 3.80 10.13 11.52
CA ASP A 21 4.57 11.36 11.32
C ASP A 21 5.78 11.17 10.39
N GLY A 22 5.95 9.97 9.85
CA GLY A 22 7.02 9.65 8.92
C GLY A 22 6.86 10.35 7.56
N SER A 23 7.99 10.71 6.96
CA SER A 23 8.06 11.34 5.63
C SER A 23 8.11 10.33 4.48
N THR A 24 8.18 9.02 4.77
CA THR A 24 8.22 7.95 3.77
C THR A 24 7.30 6.81 4.15
N PHE A 25 6.86 6.04 3.15
CA PHE A 25 6.05 4.83 3.37
C PHE A 25 6.80 3.80 4.23
N GLU A 26 8.11 3.66 4.01
CA GLU A 26 8.97 2.75 4.78
C GLU A 26 8.96 3.09 6.27
N HIS A 27 9.06 4.38 6.59
CA HIS A 27 9.05 4.84 7.98
C HIS A 27 7.71 4.58 8.64
N ASN A 28 6.60 4.97 8.00
CA ASN A 28 5.26 4.77 8.55
C ASN A 28 4.91 3.29 8.68
N ALA A 29 5.22 2.45 7.69
CA ALA A 29 5.02 1.02 7.76
C ALA A 29 5.79 0.39 8.94
N ALA A 30 7.09 0.75 9.09
CA ALA A 30 7.91 0.27 10.18
C ALA A 30 7.40 0.72 11.56
N LEU A 31 7.01 2.00 11.68
CA LEU A 31 6.43 2.56 12.89
C LEU A 31 5.17 1.79 13.30
N LYS A 32 4.23 1.60 12.36
CA LYS A 32 3.00 0.83 12.60
C LYS A 32 3.31 -0.61 13.02
N ALA A 33 4.16 -1.31 12.29
CA ALA A 33 4.48 -2.70 12.58
C ALA A 33 5.17 -2.88 13.93
N GLN A 34 6.12 -2.01 14.28
CA GLN A 34 6.80 -2.03 15.57
C GLN A 34 5.85 -1.68 16.72
N TYR A 35 4.94 -0.72 16.52
CA TYR A 35 3.95 -0.34 17.51
C TYR A 35 3.00 -1.51 17.82
N TYR A 36 2.35 -2.07 16.79
CA TYR A 36 1.42 -3.17 16.96
C TYR A 36 2.10 -4.47 17.42
N GLY A 37 3.36 -4.69 17.03
CA GLY A 37 4.16 -5.82 17.46
C GLY A 37 4.42 -5.90 18.97
N ARG A 38 4.12 -4.85 19.74
CA ARG A 38 4.20 -4.86 21.22
C ARG A 38 3.05 -5.60 21.88
N PHE A 39 1.98 -5.89 21.13
CA PHE A 39 0.76 -6.49 21.64
C PHE A 39 0.62 -7.97 21.31
N ILE A 40 1.56 -8.52 20.52
CA ILE A 40 1.58 -9.93 20.15
C ILE A 40 3.02 -10.47 20.14
N ASP A 41 3.16 -11.77 20.40
CA ASP A 41 4.41 -12.49 20.16
C ASP A 41 4.44 -13.05 18.72
N GLY A 42 5.64 -13.16 18.16
CA GLY A 42 5.83 -13.73 16.83
C GLY A 42 5.92 -12.71 15.72
N PHE A 43 5.50 -13.12 14.52
CA PHE A 43 5.51 -12.27 13.34
C PHE A 43 4.25 -11.41 13.24
N LEU A 44 4.46 -10.15 12.91
CA LEU A 44 3.40 -9.21 12.55
C LEU A 44 3.87 -8.38 11.37
N PHE A 45 2.94 -7.97 10.51
CA PHE A 45 3.22 -6.97 9.48
C PHE A 45 2.17 -5.85 9.50
N ALA A 46 2.61 -4.68 9.07
CA ALA A 46 1.74 -3.54 8.78
C ALA A 46 2.20 -2.90 7.48
N ASP A 47 1.28 -2.25 6.77
CA ASP A 47 1.60 -1.55 5.54
C ASP A 47 1.34 -0.05 5.64
N ASP A 48 2.05 0.70 4.79
CA ASP A 48 1.73 2.06 4.41
C ASP A 48 1.69 2.17 2.90
N SER A 49 0.68 2.88 2.38
CA SER A 49 0.39 2.89 0.96
C SER A 49 -0.14 4.23 0.51
N GLY A 50 0.15 4.59 -0.73
CA GLY A 50 -0.37 5.82 -1.31
C GLY A 50 -0.11 5.93 -2.79
N LEU A 51 -0.49 7.09 -3.32
CA LEU A 51 -0.28 7.50 -4.70
C LEU A 51 0.88 8.48 -4.75
N GLU A 52 1.81 8.27 -5.66
CA GLU A 52 2.85 9.23 -6.04
C GLU A 52 2.58 9.73 -7.46
N VAL A 53 2.66 11.05 -7.68
CA VAL A 53 2.51 11.69 -8.98
C VAL A 53 3.77 12.46 -9.30
N ASP A 54 4.43 12.14 -10.41
CA ASP A 54 5.76 12.66 -10.75
C ASP A 54 5.77 14.18 -10.90
N ALA A 55 4.81 14.73 -11.61
CA ALA A 55 4.67 16.17 -11.81
C ALA A 55 4.40 16.97 -10.52
N LEU A 56 4.01 16.30 -9.45
CA LEU A 56 3.78 16.89 -8.12
C LEU A 56 4.92 16.58 -7.12
N GLY A 57 6.07 16.10 -7.62
CA GLY A 57 7.23 15.75 -6.79
C GLY A 57 6.94 14.58 -5.82
N GLY A 58 6.08 13.63 -6.24
CA GLY A 58 5.67 12.49 -5.44
C GLY A 58 4.43 12.72 -4.56
N ALA A 59 3.88 13.95 -4.52
CA ALA A 59 2.61 14.17 -3.80
C ALA A 59 1.45 13.47 -4.53
N PRO A 60 0.43 12.98 -3.77
CA PRO A 60 0.20 13.09 -2.32
C PRO A 60 1.11 12.26 -1.43
N GLY A 61 1.72 11.16 -1.90
CA GLY A 61 2.65 10.34 -1.14
C GLY A 61 2.04 9.80 0.16
N VAL A 62 2.75 9.90 1.28
CA VAL A 62 2.28 9.45 2.62
C VAL A 62 1.03 10.19 3.12
N HIS A 63 0.64 11.27 2.45
CA HIS A 63 -0.57 12.03 2.78
C HIS A 63 -1.78 11.61 1.94
N SER A 64 -1.71 10.51 1.18
CA SER A 64 -2.74 10.09 0.22
C SER A 64 -4.15 10.04 0.82
N ALA A 65 -4.30 9.48 2.01
CA ALA A 65 -5.60 9.38 2.66
C ALA A 65 -6.17 10.71 3.18
N ARG A 66 -5.32 11.72 3.37
CA ARG A 66 -5.67 13.03 3.95
C ARG A 66 -5.14 14.21 3.12
N TYR A 67 -5.02 14.03 1.81
CA TYR A 67 -4.40 15.02 0.92
C TYR A 67 -5.13 16.37 0.91
N ALA A 68 -6.47 16.33 0.99
CA ALA A 68 -7.31 17.53 1.08
C ALA A 68 -7.64 17.93 2.55
N GLY A 69 -7.06 17.24 3.54
CA GLY A 69 -7.29 17.51 4.97
C GLY A 69 -7.60 16.24 5.76
N LEU A 70 -7.58 16.36 7.10
CA LEU A 70 -7.75 15.21 8.00
C LEU A 70 -9.12 14.52 7.86
N GLU A 71 -10.18 15.29 7.60
CA GLU A 71 -11.56 14.79 7.42
C GLU A 71 -11.96 14.64 5.94
N ALA A 72 -10.98 14.69 5.02
CA ALA A 72 -11.26 14.64 3.60
C ALA A 72 -11.79 13.26 3.18
N THR A 73 -12.79 13.27 2.32
CA THR A 73 -13.28 12.08 1.63
C THR A 73 -12.39 11.74 0.42
N ASP A 74 -12.56 10.54 -0.14
CA ASP A 74 -11.91 10.17 -1.41
C ASP A 74 -12.25 11.17 -2.53
N ALA A 75 -13.49 11.69 -2.56
CA ALA A 75 -13.91 12.68 -3.54
C ALA A 75 -13.16 14.01 -3.37
N ASP A 76 -12.94 14.47 -2.13
CA ASP A 76 -12.18 15.68 -1.83
C ASP A 76 -10.71 15.53 -2.24
N ASN A 77 -10.10 14.39 -1.92
CA ASN A 77 -8.72 14.07 -2.29
C ASN A 77 -8.55 14.01 -3.81
N ASN A 78 -9.48 13.36 -4.52
CA ASN A 78 -9.51 13.30 -5.98
C ASN A 78 -9.70 14.69 -6.61
N GLY A 79 -10.60 15.50 -6.05
CA GLY A 79 -10.84 16.88 -6.51
C GLY A 79 -9.59 17.75 -6.38
N LEU A 80 -8.90 17.68 -5.23
CA LEU A 80 -7.65 18.43 -5.03
C LEU A 80 -6.56 17.95 -5.99
N LEU A 81 -6.43 16.63 -6.19
CA LEU A 81 -5.44 16.08 -7.12
C LEU A 81 -5.66 16.61 -8.55
N LEU A 82 -6.89 16.58 -9.05
CA LEU A 82 -7.24 17.11 -10.37
C LEU A 82 -6.97 18.61 -10.47
N GLN A 83 -7.29 19.36 -9.43
CA GLN A 83 -7.01 20.80 -9.37
C GLN A 83 -5.50 21.08 -9.49
N ARG A 84 -4.67 20.32 -8.76
CA ARG A 84 -3.19 20.46 -8.80
C ARG A 84 -2.60 20.07 -10.15
N LEU A 85 -3.26 19.20 -10.89
CA LEU A 85 -2.84 18.74 -12.21
C LEU A 85 -3.47 19.55 -13.36
N THR A 86 -4.17 20.65 -13.08
CA THR A 86 -4.74 21.50 -14.12
C THR A 86 -3.64 22.11 -15.00
N GLY A 87 -3.70 21.86 -16.31
CA GLY A 87 -2.70 22.31 -17.27
C GLY A 87 -1.38 21.55 -17.26
N VAL A 88 -1.24 20.52 -16.43
CA VAL A 88 -0.06 19.65 -16.37
C VAL A 88 -0.20 18.53 -17.41
N ALA A 89 0.77 18.43 -18.32
CA ALA A 89 0.76 17.42 -19.39
C ALA A 89 1.26 16.06 -18.91
N ASP A 90 2.28 16.03 -18.04
CA ASP A 90 2.78 14.80 -17.44
C ASP A 90 1.83 14.36 -16.31
N ARG A 91 1.21 13.22 -16.52
CA ARG A 91 0.25 12.60 -15.60
C ARG A 91 0.77 11.29 -15.03
N THR A 92 2.07 11.01 -15.21
CA THR A 92 2.71 9.78 -14.72
C THR A 92 2.54 9.67 -13.20
N ALA A 93 2.09 8.50 -12.77
CA ALA A 93 1.81 8.25 -11.36
C ALA A 93 2.02 6.76 -11.05
N ARG A 94 2.24 6.46 -9.78
CA ARG A 94 2.29 5.08 -9.28
C ARG A 94 1.56 4.94 -7.96
N PHE A 95 0.91 3.80 -7.78
CA PHE A 95 0.55 3.36 -6.45
C PHE A 95 1.73 2.63 -5.82
N VAL A 96 1.97 2.94 -4.55
CA VAL A 96 3.03 2.34 -3.73
C VAL A 96 2.43 1.68 -2.51
N CYS A 97 2.95 0.50 -2.15
CA CYS A 97 2.71 -0.15 -0.87
C CYS A 97 4.03 -0.61 -0.29
N VAL A 98 4.30 -0.24 0.94
CA VAL A 98 5.41 -0.79 1.72
C VAL A 98 4.85 -1.59 2.88
N ILE A 99 5.27 -2.85 2.99
CA ILE A 99 4.96 -3.72 4.12
C ILE A 99 6.20 -3.84 4.99
N ALA A 100 6.05 -3.55 6.28
CA ALA A 100 7.06 -3.82 7.30
C ALA A 100 6.72 -5.11 8.04
N LEU A 101 7.63 -6.07 8.01
CA LEU A 101 7.56 -7.31 8.78
C LEU A 101 8.38 -7.16 10.05
N VAL A 102 7.78 -7.44 11.19
CA VAL A 102 8.46 -7.47 12.50
C VAL A 102 8.34 -8.85 13.13
N LYS A 103 9.31 -9.20 13.98
CA LYS A 103 9.22 -10.34 14.90
C LYS A 103 9.50 -9.84 16.31
N ASN A 104 8.54 -10.02 17.22
CA ASN A 104 8.62 -9.50 18.59
C ASN A 104 9.00 -7.99 18.62
N SER A 105 8.26 -7.18 17.87
CA SER A 105 8.45 -5.73 17.70
C SER A 105 9.75 -5.28 17.00
N LYS A 106 10.64 -6.20 16.63
CA LYS A 106 11.88 -5.87 15.92
C LYS A 106 11.67 -5.98 14.42
N LEU A 107 12.07 -4.93 13.68
CA LEU A 107 12.00 -4.93 12.22
C LEU A 107 12.87 -6.07 11.65
N VAL A 108 12.24 -6.89 10.82
CA VAL A 108 12.89 -8.00 10.10
C VAL A 108 13.22 -7.57 8.68
N HIS A 109 12.22 -7.04 7.96
CA HIS A 109 12.40 -6.63 6.56
C HIS A 109 11.29 -5.67 6.11
N LEU A 110 11.57 -4.94 5.03
CA LEU A 110 10.62 -4.07 4.32
C LEU A 110 10.41 -4.63 2.91
N PHE A 111 9.16 -4.67 2.47
CA PHE A 111 8.77 -5.13 1.13
C PHE A 111 8.01 -4.03 0.44
N ARG A 112 8.49 -3.61 -0.74
CA ARG A 112 7.87 -2.57 -1.54
C ARG A 112 7.25 -3.17 -2.80
N GLY A 113 6.02 -2.77 -3.10
CA GLY A 113 5.34 -3.07 -4.36
C GLY A 113 4.84 -1.78 -4.99
N GLU A 114 4.91 -1.71 -6.33
CA GLU A 114 4.53 -0.53 -7.09
C GLU A 114 3.74 -0.91 -8.34
N VAL A 115 2.80 -0.06 -8.71
CA VAL A 115 2.07 -0.17 -9.98
C VAL A 115 2.12 1.16 -10.68
N GLU A 116 2.77 1.18 -11.82
CA GLU A 116 2.87 2.35 -12.70
C GLU A 116 1.58 2.55 -13.49
N GLY A 117 1.21 3.81 -13.67
CA GLY A 117 0.03 4.23 -14.42
C GLY A 117 0.03 5.73 -14.65
N ARG A 118 -1.14 6.28 -14.88
CA ARG A 118 -1.31 7.73 -15.04
C ARG A 118 -2.66 8.21 -14.51
N ILE A 119 -2.72 9.48 -14.15
CA ILE A 119 -3.93 10.13 -13.67
C ILE A 119 -4.74 10.66 -14.86
N LEU A 120 -6.00 10.31 -14.96
CA LEU A 120 -6.94 10.87 -15.95
C LEU A 120 -7.37 12.28 -15.59
N ASP A 121 -7.97 12.99 -16.57
CA ASP A 121 -8.53 14.34 -16.37
C ASP A 121 -9.89 14.33 -15.66
N ALA A 122 -10.55 13.18 -15.61
CA ALA A 122 -11.83 12.99 -14.94
C ALA A 122 -11.93 11.55 -14.42
N PRO A 123 -12.68 11.33 -13.32
CA PRO A 123 -12.87 10.00 -12.76
C PRO A 123 -13.69 9.10 -13.71
N ARG A 124 -13.33 7.81 -13.76
CA ARG A 124 -14.03 6.77 -14.51
C ARG A 124 -14.18 5.54 -13.63
N GLY A 125 -15.37 4.93 -13.66
CA GLY A 125 -15.72 3.83 -12.80
C GLY A 125 -16.13 4.27 -11.38
N ALA A 126 -16.76 3.35 -10.64
CA ALA A 126 -17.23 3.57 -9.28
C ALA A 126 -16.73 2.48 -8.32
N GLY A 127 -15.86 1.60 -8.80
CA GLY A 127 -15.25 0.54 -8.00
C GLY A 127 -13.99 1.02 -7.26
N GLY A 128 -13.53 0.18 -6.35
CA GLY A 128 -12.32 0.42 -5.60
C GLY A 128 -12.48 1.49 -4.51
N PHE A 129 -11.40 2.20 -4.20
CA PHE A 129 -11.32 3.24 -3.17
C PHE A 129 -10.20 4.24 -3.51
N GLY A 130 -10.18 5.37 -2.79
CA GLY A 130 -9.15 6.38 -2.95
C GLY A 130 -9.10 6.95 -4.37
N TYR A 131 -7.93 6.87 -4.99
CA TYR A 131 -7.67 7.42 -6.33
C TYR A 131 -7.96 6.44 -7.48
N ASP A 132 -8.51 5.26 -7.21
CA ASP A 132 -8.81 4.24 -8.22
C ASP A 132 -9.60 4.76 -9.44
N PRO A 133 -10.61 5.64 -9.29
CA PRO A 133 -11.34 6.19 -10.44
C PRO A 133 -10.50 7.11 -11.34
N LEU A 134 -9.39 7.64 -10.85
CA LEU A 134 -8.49 8.50 -11.62
C LEU A 134 -7.27 7.76 -12.16
N PHE A 135 -6.90 6.62 -11.55
CA PHE A 135 -5.69 5.89 -11.88
C PHE A 135 -5.93 4.95 -13.06
N TYR A 136 -5.42 5.34 -14.23
CA TYR A 136 -5.50 4.55 -15.44
C TYR A 136 -4.31 3.58 -15.53
N TYR A 137 -4.61 2.31 -15.69
CA TYR A 137 -3.64 1.25 -15.81
C TYR A 137 -3.59 0.73 -17.25
N GLU A 138 -2.54 1.08 -17.98
CA GLU A 138 -2.40 0.80 -19.42
C GLU A 138 -2.62 -0.68 -19.80
N PRO A 139 -2.08 -1.67 -19.03
CA PRO A 139 -2.29 -3.08 -19.37
C PRO A 139 -3.76 -3.52 -19.36
N PHE A 140 -4.62 -2.83 -18.61
CA PHE A 140 -6.06 -3.12 -18.58
C PHE A 140 -6.86 -2.24 -19.55
N GLY A 141 -6.27 -1.16 -20.07
CA GLY A 141 -6.98 -0.19 -20.89
C GLY A 141 -8.11 0.56 -20.18
N CYS A 142 -8.12 0.54 -18.84
CA CYS A 142 -9.15 1.17 -18.01
C CYS A 142 -8.57 1.65 -16.68
N THR A 143 -9.38 2.37 -15.90
CA THR A 143 -9.00 2.76 -14.54
C THR A 143 -9.16 1.59 -13.55
N PHE A 144 -8.50 1.67 -12.40
CA PHE A 144 -8.74 0.73 -11.31
C PHE A 144 -10.18 0.83 -10.76
N GLY A 145 -10.84 1.98 -10.94
CA GLY A 145 -12.26 2.15 -10.62
C GLY A 145 -13.22 1.43 -11.59
N GLU A 146 -12.77 1.13 -12.82
CA GLU A 146 -13.50 0.36 -13.83
C GLU A 146 -13.13 -1.12 -13.82
N ALA A 147 -11.93 -1.46 -13.36
CA ALA A 147 -11.40 -2.82 -13.39
C ALA A 147 -12.20 -3.79 -12.49
N PHE A 148 -12.27 -5.04 -12.91
CA PHE A 148 -12.80 -6.10 -12.05
C PHE A 148 -11.89 -6.26 -10.83
N ILE A 149 -12.49 -6.31 -9.64
CA ILE A 149 -11.75 -6.32 -8.37
C ILE A 149 -10.73 -7.48 -8.30
N GLY A 150 -11.08 -8.65 -8.83
CA GLY A 150 -10.20 -9.82 -8.86
C GLY A 150 -8.93 -9.58 -9.68
N ASP A 151 -9.05 -8.94 -10.85
CA ASP A 151 -7.91 -8.63 -11.71
C ASP A 151 -7.00 -7.58 -11.06
N LYS A 152 -7.59 -6.52 -10.49
CA LYS A 152 -6.84 -5.52 -9.72
C LYS A 152 -6.06 -6.14 -8.57
N MET A 153 -6.66 -7.08 -7.83
CA MET A 153 -5.99 -7.77 -6.72
C MET A 153 -4.76 -8.57 -7.13
N LEU A 154 -4.66 -9.00 -8.40
CA LEU A 154 -3.51 -9.76 -8.90
C LEU A 154 -2.31 -8.88 -9.24
N VAL A 155 -2.56 -7.62 -9.63
CA VAL A 155 -1.50 -6.72 -10.13
C VAL A 155 -1.19 -5.56 -9.18
N SER A 156 -1.99 -5.35 -8.15
CA SER A 156 -1.88 -4.18 -7.27
C SER A 156 -0.53 -4.10 -6.54
N HIS A 157 -0.12 -2.89 -6.21
CA HIS A 157 1.04 -2.59 -5.36
C HIS A 157 1.06 -3.43 -4.08
N ARG A 158 -0.11 -3.53 -3.40
CA ARG A 158 -0.24 -4.35 -2.18
C ARG A 158 -0.06 -5.84 -2.46
N ALA A 159 -0.56 -6.34 -3.59
CA ALA A 159 -0.37 -7.74 -3.96
C ALA A 159 1.11 -8.08 -4.19
N GLN A 160 1.86 -7.20 -4.85
CA GLN A 160 3.29 -7.39 -5.08
C GLN A 160 4.09 -7.38 -3.77
N ALA A 161 3.80 -6.43 -2.87
CA ALA A 161 4.46 -6.35 -1.57
C ALA A 161 4.16 -7.59 -0.70
N LEU A 162 2.90 -8.07 -0.70
CA LEU A 162 2.51 -9.30 0.00
C LEU A 162 3.20 -10.54 -0.57
N GLU A 163 3.26 -10.68 -1.89
CA GLU A 163 3.93 -11.82 -2.54
C GLU A 163 5.42 -11.87 -2.19
N ALA A 164 6.09 -10.70 -2.20
CA ALA A 164 7.48 -10.59 -1.78
C ALA A 164 7.67 -11.01 -0.31
N MET A 165 6.78 -10.54 0.57
CA MET A 165 6.81 -10.91 2.00
C MET A 165 6.60 -12.41 2.21
N PHE A 166 5.60 -13.01 1.57
CA PHE A 166 5.34 -14.44 1.73
C PHE A 166 6.47 -15.31 1.16
N THR A 167 7.06 -14.88 0.05
CA THR A 167 8.24 -15.55 -0.51
C THR A 167 9.43 -15.52 0.47
N PHE A 168 9.67 -14.38 1.09
CA PHE A 168 10.69 -14.24 2.13
C PHE A 168 10.40 -15.14 3.34
N LEU A 169 9.16 -15.15 3.84
CA LEU A 169 8.77 -15.99 4.98
C LEU A 169 8.96 -17.49 4.66
N ARG A 170 8.61 -17.95 3.46
CA ARG A 170 8.88 -19.35 3.02
C ARG A 170 10.36 -19.68 3.06
N SER A 171 11.21 -18.76 2.64
CA SER A 171 12.67 -18.95 2.66
C SER A 171 13.22 -19.10 4.08
N LEU A 172 12.69 -18.31 5.03
CA LEU A 172 13.09 -18.42 6.45
C LEU A 172 12.71 -19.78 7.04
N LEU A 173 11.49 -20.26 6.79
CA LEU A 173 11.03 -21.55 7.29
C LEU A 173 11.84 -22.72 6.70
N SER A 174 12.19 -22.62 5.41
CA SER A 174 13.01 -23.65 4.76
C SER A 174 14.44 -23.70 5.33
N ALA A 175 15.00 -22.56 5.72
CA ALA A 175 16.34 -22.49 6.32
C ALA A 175 16.38 -23.06 7.75
N GLU A 176 15.30 -22.87 8.55
CA GLU A 176 15.22 -23.43 9.91
C GLU A 176 15.12 -24.96 9.91
N VAL A 177 14.52 -25.57 8.87
CA VAL A 177 14.40 -27.04 8.73
C VAL A 177 15.72 -27.72 8.33
N THR A 178 16.68 -26.97 7.79
CA THR A 178 17.93 -27.52 7.23
C THR A 178 19.12 -27.49 8.22
N LEU A 179 18.94 -26.95 9.43
CA LEU A 179 19.98 -26.98 10.45
C LEU A 179 20.00 -28.38 11.15
N PRO A 180 21.06 -29.17 10.99
CA PRO A 180 21.21 -30.44 11.75
C PRO A 180 21.37 -30.14 13.23
N ALA A 181 20.72 -30.96 14.05
CA ALA A 181 20.83 -30.96 15.51
C ALA A 181 22.23 -31.26 16.00
#